data_f34e8290da63f430abcc4a1d23a16bec
#
_entry.id   f34e8290da63f430abcc4a1d23a16bec
#
_cell.length_a   1.000
_cell.length_b   1.000
_cell.length_c   1.000
_cell.angle_alpha   90.00
_cell.angle_beta   90.00
_cell.angle_gamma   90.00
#
_symmetry.space_group_name_H-M   'P 1'
#
loop_
_entity.id
_entity.type
_entity.pdbx_description
1 polymer ?
#
loop_
_entity_poly.entity_id
_entity_poly.type
_entity_poly.pdbx_seq_one_letter_code
_entity_poly.pdbx_strand_id
1 'polypeptide(L)'
;MNLNTKDAMERLLLKAQEKKWSIDELSEAIGNSGIREHGYRSRRVALTESLRVESYAQQESMIQNPLAYKKKWKHVMSAHPRENHMTMDGQEVFKREMFTLTGKNGATYMVLCPRDTSLPVEETANCHCLMETIADENALGMTAEERAAARKKYMDEVNAEYDAWEKKFKEDTGIEEPRDDPSVTWKIYNSYYEAYRKGEIA
;
A
#
# COMPACT_ATOMS: atom_id res chain seq x y z
N MET A 1 12.29 10.91 -10.58
CA MET A 1 11.40 10.67 -11.75
C MET A 1 10.70 11.99 -12.02
N ASN A 2 10.68 12.50 -13.25
CA ASN A 2 9.95 13.73 -13.54
C ASN A 2 8.44 13.44 -13.62
N LEU A 3 7.60 14.48 -13.56
CA LEU A 3 6.13 14.35 -13.57
C LEU A 3 5.64 13.54 -14.78
N ASN A 4 6.14 13.82 -15.97
CA ASN A 4 5.75 13.10 -17.20
C ASN A 4 6.02 11.59 -17.14
N THR A 5 7.11 11.17 -16.47
CA THR A 5 7.44 9.76 -16.30
C THR A 5 6.51 9.08 -15.29
N LYS A 6 6.09 9.79 -14.24
CA LYS A 6 5.14 9.29 -13.25
C LYS A 6 3.78 9.05 -13.89
N ASP A 7 3.25 10.04 -14.60
CA ASP A 7 1.95 9.94 -15.27
C ASP A 7 1.94 8.87 -16.36
N ALA A 8 3.05 8.72 -17.10
CA ALA A 8 3.17 7.65 -18.10
C ALA A 8 3.19 6.27 -17.44
N MET A 9 3.85 6.11 -16.29
CA MET A 9 3.87 4.86 -15.55
C MET A 9 2.48 4.52 -15.00
N GLU A 10 1.79 5.49 -14.43
CA GLU A 10 0.44 5.32 -13.89
C GLU A 10 -0.53 4.84 -14.97
N ARG A 11 -0.53 5.49 -16.14
CA ARG A 11 -1.33 5.04 -17.29
C ARG A 11 -1.01 3.62 -17.74
N LEU A 12 0.25 3.21 -17.71
CA LEU A 12 0.64 1.85 -18.06
C LEU A 12 0.15 0.83 -17.03
N LEU A 13 0.21 1.15 -15.73
CA LEU A 13 -0.30 0.28 -14.66
C LEU A 13 -1.82 0.14 -14.72
N LEU A 14 -2.56 1.23 -14.92
CA LEU A 14 -4.03 1.19 -15.11
C LEU A 14 -4.41 0.32 -16.30
N LYS A 15 -3.73 0.52 -17.43
CA LYS A 15 -3.97 -0.29 -18.64
C LYS A 15 -3.61 -1.76 -18.46
N ALA A 16 -2.54 -2.04 -17.70
CA ALA A 16 -2.15 -3.40 -17.38
C ALA A 16 -3.21 -4.10 -16.52
N GLN A 17 -3.76 -3.40 -15.54
CA GLN A 17 -4.85 -3.89 -14.70
C GLN A 17 -6.13 -4.16 -15.54
N GLU A 18 -6.55 -3.21 -16.35
CA GLU A 18 -7.72 -3.32 -17.20
C GLU A 18 -7.61 -4.50 -18.17
N LYS A 19 -6.45 -4.64 -18.82
CA LYS A 19 -6.18 -5.69 -19.81
C LYS A 19 -5.63 -6.98 -19.23
N LYS A 20 -5.45 -7.05 -17.89
CA LYS A 20 -4.88 -8.21 -17.18
C LYS A 20 -3.51 -8.64 -17.73
N TRP A 21 -2.65 -7.68 -18.02
CA TRP A 21 -1.32 -7.95 -18.54
C TRP A 21 -0.47 -8.74 -17.54
N SER A 22 0.31 -9.64 -18.08
CA SER A 22 1.41 -10.30 -17.35
C SER A 22 2.55 -9.29 -17.06
N ILE A 23 3.46 -9.68 -16.17
CA ILE A 23 4.67 -8.90 -15.90
C ILE A 23 5.51 -8.68 -17.16
N ASP A 24 5.55 -9.65 -18.06
CA ASP A 24 6.32 -9.57 -19.29
C ASP A 24 5.68 -8.56 -20.30
N GLU A 25 4.36 -8.57 -20.45
CA GLU A 25 3.64 -7.59 -21.27
C GLU A 25 3.77 -6.16 -20.72
N LEU A 26 3.66 -5.99 -19.39
CA LEU A 26 3.91 -4.69 -18.76
C LEU A 26 5.37 -4.25 -18.92
N SER A 27 6.32 -5.16 -18.80
CA SER A 27 7.75 -4.89 -19.02
C SER A 27 8.02 -4.41 -20.44
N GLU A 28 7.41 -5.05 -21.43
CA GLU A 28 7.51 -4.65 -22.84
C GLU A 28 6.90 -3.25 -23.06
N ALA A 29 5.73 -2.99 -22.51
CA ALA A 29 5.08 -1.69 -22.60
C ALA A 29 5.91 -0.57 -21.96
N ILE A 30 6.57 -0.83 -20.83
CA ILE A 30 7.49 0.11 -20.17
C ILE A 30 8.72 0.36 -21.06
N GLY A 31 9.28 -0.68 -21.68
CA GLY A 31 10.39 -0.55 -22.62
C GLY A 31 9.99 0.30 -23.85
N ASN A 32 8.84 0.01 -24.44
CA ASN A 32 8.31 0.72 -25.61
C ASN A 32 7.96 2.19 -25.32
N SER A 33 7.63 2.52 -24.07
CA SER A 33 7.33 3.91 -23.66
C SER A 33 8.57 4.79 -23.49
N GLY A 34 9.77 4.22 -23.53
CA GLY A 34 11.03 4.92 -23.27
C GLY A 34 11.28 5.28 -21.79
N ILE A 35 10.41 4.86 -20.86
CA ILE A 35 10.58 5.11 -19.42
C ILE A 35 11.83 4.39 -18.90
N ARG A 36 12.07 3.18 -19.40
CA ARG A 36 13.26 2.36 -19.13
C ARG A 36 13.64 1.57 -20.36
N GLU A 37 14.92 1.23 -20.45
CA GLU A 37 15.42 0.32 -21.48
C GLU A 37 14.77 -1.06 -21.36
N HIS A 38 14.54 -1.70 -22.50
CA HIS A 38 14.02 -3.07 -22.57
C HIS A 38 14.88 -4.06 -21.77
N GLY A 39 14.27 -5.17 -21.37
CA GLY A 39 14.94 -6.27 -20.71
C GLY A 39 14.94 -6.16 -19.19
N TYR A 40 16.08 -6.37 -18.55
CA TYR A 40 16.17 -6.47 -17.08
C TYR A 40 15.62 -5.23 -16.35
N ARG A 41 15.88 -4.02 -16.85
CA ARG A 41 15.47 -2.77 -16.18
C ARG A 41 13.97 -2.55 -16.25
N SER A 42 13.35 -2.73 -17.40
CA SER A 42 11.90 -2.61 -17.55
C SER A 42 11.16 -3.70 -16.76
N ARG A 43 11.66 -4.95 -16.81
CA ARG A 43 11.10 -6.06 -16.02
C ARG A 43 11.17 -5.81 -14.51
N ARG A 44 12.30 -5.29 -14.01
CA ARG A 44 12.45 -4.95 -12.59
C ARG A 44 11.46 -3.88 -12.15
N VAL A 45 11.22 -2.86 -12.97
CA VAL A 45 10.22 -1.83 -12.69
C VAL A 45 8.82 -2.44 -12.71
N ALA A 46 8.47 -3.19 -13.76
CA ALA A 46 7.17 -3.85 -13.86
C ALA A 46 6.85 -4.71 -12.63
N LEU A 47 7.79 -5.58 -12.23
CA LEU A 47 7.64 -6.43 -11.06
C LEU A 47 7.50 -5.63 -9.76
N THR A 48 8.37 -4.63 -9.54
CA THR A 48 8.38 -3.83 -8.31
C THR A 48 7.07 -3.06 -8.15
N GLU A 49 6.59 -2.41 -9.22
CA GLU A 49 5.38 -1.60 -9.15
C GLU A 49 4.12 -2.46 -9.05
N SER A 50 4.05 -3.59 -9.76
CA SER A 50 2.93 -4.52 -9.62
C SER A 50 2.80 -5.08 -8.21
N LEU A 51 3.91 -5.53 -7.62
CA LEU A 51 3.92 -6.03 -6.24
C LEU A 51 3.70 -4.92 -5.20
N ARG A 52 4.04 -3.67 -5.52
CA ARG A 52 3.71 -2.52 -4.67
C ARG A 52 2.21 -2.28 -4.63
N VAL A 53 1.57 -2.22 -5.79
CA VAL A 53 0.10 -2.09 -5.90
C VAL A 53 -0.60 -3.20 -5.14
N GLU A 54 -0.15 -4.44 -5.28
CA GLU A 54 -0.68 -5.59 -4.54
C GLU A 54 -0.56 -5.40 -3.02
N SER A 55 0.60 -4.91 -2.53
CA SER A 55 0.81 -4.68 -1.09
C SER A 55 -0.13 -3.62 -0.52
N TYR A 56 -0.34 -2.52 -1.24
CA TYR A 56 -1.28 -1.49 -0.81
C TYR A 56 -2.74 -1.96 -0.89
N ALA A 57 -3.11 -2.68 -1.94
CA ALA A 57 -4.44 -3.28 -2.07
C ALA A 57 -4.73 -4.29 -0.94
N GLN A 58 -3.75 -5.12 -0.59
CA GLN A 58 -3.86 -6.04 0.53
C GLN A 58 -3.99 -5.30 1.86
N GLN A 59 -3.20 -4.25 2.10
CA GLN A 59 -3.30 -3.41 3.29
C GLN A 59 -4.68 -2.78 3.41
N GLU A 60 -5.21 -2.21 2.34
CA GLU A 60 -6.54 -1.62 2.30
C GLU A 60 -7.63 -2.67 2.56
N SER A 61 -7.52 -3.84 1.93
CA SER A 61 -8.43 -4.97 2.19
C SER A 61 -8.44 -5.39 3.67
N MET A 62 -7.27 -5.39 4.34
CA MET A 62 -7.21 -5.69 5.78
C MET A 62 -7.89 -4.61 6.62
N ILE A 63 -7.69 -3.34 6.27
CA ILE A 63 -8.34 -2.20 6.96
C ILE A 63 -9.86 -2.32 6.88
N GLN A 64 -10.38 -2.65 5.68
CA GLN A 64 -11.81 -2.80 5.44
C GLN A 64 -12.41 -4.10 6.01
N ASN A 65 -11.58 -5.02 6.48
CA ASN A 65 -12.05 -6.29 7.03
C ASN A 65 -12.14 -6.23 8.56
N PRO A 66 -13.35 -6.27 9.18
CA PRO A 66 -13.50 -6.26 10.63
C PRO A 66 -12.85 -7.49 11.30
N LEU A 67 -12.72 -8.58 10.57
CA LEU A 67 -12.17 -9.83 11.07
C LEU A 67 -10.63 -9.89 11.01
N ALA A 68 -10.00 -8.95 10.32
CA ALA A 68 -8.55 -8.79 10.33
C ALA A 68 -8.14 -8.06 11.60
N TYR A 69 -7.31 -8.69 12.43
CA TYR A 69 -6.85 -8.13 13.70
C TYR A 69 -5.44 -7.56 13.58
N LYS A 70 -4.50 -8.38 13.09
CA LYS A 70 -3.11 -8.03 12.89
C LYS A 70 -2.67 -8.33 11.47
N LYS A 71 -1.52 -7.79 11.12
CA LYS A 71 -0.75 -8.14 9.94
C LYS A 71 0.64 -8.60 10.35
N LYS A 72 1.18 -9.53 9.57
CA LYS A 72 2.48 -10.14 9.79
C LYS A 72 3.33 -9.98 8.55
N TRP A 73 4.57 -9.54 8.74
CA TRP A 73 5.53 -9.49 7.66
C TRP A 73 5.99 -10.90 7.31
N LYS A 74 5.99 -11.21 6.01
CA LYS A 74 6.46 -12.48 5.49
C LYS A 74 7.61 -12.25 4.51
N HIS A 75 8.80 -12.71 4.90
CA HIS A 75 9.92 -12.76 3.97
C HIS A 75 9.75 -13.94 3.02
N VAL A 76 9.90 -13.65 1.70
CA VAL A 76 9.92 -14.70 0.67
C VAL A 76 11.34 -14.81 0.14
N MET A 77 11.89 -16.03 0.23
CA MET A 77 13.24 -16.31 -0.26
C MET A 77 13.36 -16.01 -1.75
N SER A 78 14.41 -15.32 -2.10
CA SER A 78 14.78 -15.00 -3.48
C SER A 78 16.25 -15.41 -3.72
N ALA A 79 16.71 -15.34 -4.96
CA ALA A 79 18.12 -15.65 -5.28
C ALA A 79 19.11 -14.72 -4.54
N HIS A 80 18.68 -13.51 -4.21
CA HIS A 80 19.48 -12.50 -3.51
C HIS A 80 18.66 -11.86 -2.40
N PRO A 81 18.44 -12.55 -1.26
CA PRO A 81 17.65 -12.03 -0.16
C PRO A 81 18.41 -10.89 0.54
N ARG A 82 17.64 -9.90 1.05
CA ARG A 82 18.21 -8.86 1.92
C ARG A 82 18.19 -9.34 3.35
N GLU A 83 19.32 -9.31 4.04
CA GLU A 83 19.43 -9.73 5.43
C GLU A 83 18.48 -8.94 6.34
N ASN A 84 18.40 -7.63 6.16
CA ASN A 84 17.50 -6.76 6.92
C ASN A 84 16.00 -7.04 6.65
N HIS A 85 15.64 -7.56 5.47
CA HIS A 85 14.28 -8.02 5.21
C HIS A 85 14.00 -9.43 5.78
N MET A 86 15.04 -10.26 5.90
CA MET A 86 14.93 -11.55 6.57
C MET A 86 14.66 -11.38 8.07
N THR A 87 15.25 -10.39 8.71
CA THR A 87 14.98 -10.09 10.13
C THR A 87 13.58 -9.56 10.40
N MET A 88 12.88 -9.10 9.36
CA MET A 88 11.48 -8.69 9.44
C MET A 88 10.52 -9.87 9.47
N ASP A 89 10.95 -11.06 9.03
CA ASP A 89 10.05 -12.23 8.94
C ASP A 89 9.42 -12.54 10.30
N GLY A 90 8.11 -12.65 10.31
CA GLY A 90 7.37 -12.89 11.53
C GLY A 90 7.05 -11.66 12.37
N GLN A 91 7.51 -10.46 12.03
CA GLN A 91 7.10 -9.24 12.74
C GLN A 91 5.59 -9.03 12.62
N GLU A 92 4.91 -8.90 13.75
CA GLU A 92 3.48 -8.68 13.84
C GLU A 92 3.17 -7.30 14.39
N VAL A 93 2.20 -6.63 13.76
CA VAL A 93 1.65 -5.35 14.21
C VAL A 93 0.13 -5.36 14.03
N PHE A 94 -0.60 -4.49 14.72
CA PHE A 94 -2.03 -4.31 14.43
C PHE A 94 -2.24 -3.83 12.99
N LYS A 95 -3.38 -4.15 12.40
CA LYS A 95 -3.63 -3.91 10.97
C LYS A 95 -3.44 -2.46 10.50
N ARG A 96 -3.58 -1.48 11.40
CA ARG A 96 -3.37 -0.06 11.10
C ARG A 96 -2.00 0.47 11.53
N GLU A 97 -1.22 -0.30 12.28
CA GLU A 97 0.12 0.09 12.71
C GLU A 97 1.15 -0.13 11.60
N MET A 98 2.28 0.53 11.74
CA MET A 98 3.40 0.40 10.83
C MET A 98 4.40 -0.64 11.35
N PHE A 99 5.01 -1.37 10.43
CA PHE A 99 6.18 -2.18 10.72
C PHE A 99 7.41 -1.31 10.91
N THR A 100 8.37 -1.80 11.67
CA THR A 100 9.66 -1.13 11.87
C THR A 100 10.74 -1.88 11.08
N LEU A 101 11.27 -1.26 10.02
CA LEU A 101 12.34 -1.79 9.19
C LEU A 101 13.65 -1.05 9.48
N THR A 102 14.71 -1.77 9.81
CA THR A 102 16.07 -1.22 9.80
C THR A 102 16.65 -1.39 8.41
N GLY A 103 16.88 -0.30 7.70
CA GLY A 103 17.43 -0.32 6.36
C GLY A 103 18.90 -0.75 6.32
N LYS A 104 19.38 -1.12 5.14
CA LYS A 104 20.79 -1.48 4.91
C LYS A 104 21.78 -0.38 5.32
N ASN A 105 21.34 0.86 5.27
CA ASN A 105 22.10 2.05 5.69
C ASN A 105 22.06 2.30 7.21
N GLY A 106 21.43 1.42 7.99
CA GLY A 106 21.24 1.55 9.44
C GLY A 106 20.11 2.50 9.86
N ALA A 107 19.42 3.16 8.93
CA ALA A 107 18.28 4.01 9.24
C ALA A 107 17.04 3.17 9.57
N THR A 108 16.23 3.67 10.50
CA THR A 108 14.94 3.05 10.85
C THR A 108 13.81 3.67 10.03
N TYR A 109 13.01 2.84 9.42
CA TYR A 109 11.85 3.23 8.63
C TYR A 109 10.56 2.65 9.23
N MET A 110 9.56 3.49 9.35
CA MET A 110 8.20 3.06 9.68
C MET A 110 7.44 2.86 8.37
N VAL A 111 7.00 1.64 8.10
CA VAL A 111 6.44 1.24 6.81
C VAL A 111 5.10 0.55 6.97
N LEU A 112 4.15 0.94 6.13
CA LEU A 112 2.80 0.39 6.19
C LEU A 112 2.75 -1.05 5.64
N CYS A 113 3.52 -1.30 4.59
CA CYS A 113 3.54 -2.58 3.88
C CYS A 113 4.89 -2.80 3.18
N PRO A 114 5.19 -4.01 2.69
CA PRO A 114 6.35 -4.22 1.82
C PRO A 114 6.32 -3.30 0.60
N ARG A 115 7.47 -2.77 0.20
CA ARG A 115 7.63 -1.82 -0.91
C ARG A 115 6.92 -0.48 -0.70
N ASP A 116 6.71 -0.10 0.55
CA ASP A 116 6.17 1.22 0.90
C ASP A 116 6.89 2.35 0.14
N THR A 117 6.13 3.35 -0.31
CA THR A 117 6.66 4.49 -1.09
C THR A 117 7.60 5.39 -0.30
N SER A 118 7.56 5.33 1.04
CA SER A 118 8.49 6.04 1.92
C SER A 118 9.89 5.43 1.94
N LEU A 119 10.05 4.18 1.51
CA LEU A 119 11.31 3.49 1.48
C LEU A 119 12.20 3.92 0.30
N PRO A 120 13.51 3.97 0.49
CA PRO A 120 14.45 4.18 -0.61
C PRO A 120 14.43 2.99 -1.59
N VAL A 121 14.89 3.25 -2.80
CA VAL A 121 14.83 2.29 -3.92
C VAL A 121 15.59 0.99 -3.63
N GLU A 122 16.67 1.06 -2.86
CA GLU A 122 17.46 -0.10 -2.44
C GLU A 122 16.68 -1.08 -1.56
N GLU A 123 15.64 -0.62 -0.86
CA GLU A 123 14.77 -1.47 -0.04
C GLU A 123 13.53 -1.94 -0.80
N THR A 124 13.13 -1.25 -1.86
CA THR A 124 11.89 -1.57 -2.58
C THR A 124 12.10 -2.38 -3.85
N ALA A 125 13.16 -2.10 -4.63
CA ALA A 125 13.39 -2.75 -5.92
C ALA A 125 13.59 -4.26 -5.77
N ASN A 126 12.83 -5.08 -6.53
CA ASN A 126 12.84 -6.54 -6.45
C ASN A 126 12.59 -7.11 -5.03
N CYS A 127 11.88 -6.40 -4.18
CA CYS A 127 11.44 -6.94 -2.91
C CYS A 127 10.25 -7.89 -3.16
N HIS A 128 10.35 -9.13 -2.67
CA HIS A 128 9.32 -10.16 -2.78
C HIS A 128 8.57 -10.42 -1.46
N CYS A 129 8.87 -9.65 -0.39
CA CYS A 129 8.18 -9.79 0.88
C CYS A 129 6.66 -9.59 0.70
N LEU A 130 5.89 -10.30 1.51
CA LEU A 130 4.44 -10.26 1.53
C LEU A 130 3.93 -9.86 2.92
N MET A 131 2.64 -9.69 3.06
CA MET A 131 1.97 -9.63 4.34
C MET A 131 1.01 -10.82 4.48
N GLU A 132 0.88 -11.31 5.70
CA GLU A 132 -0.14 -12.28 6.09
C GLU A 132 -1.16 -11.58 7.00
N THR A 133 -2.43 -11.85 6.77
CA THR A 133 -3.50 -11.37 7.64
C THR A 133 -3.70 -12.34 8.79
N ILE A 134 -3.67 -11.83 10.03
CA ILE A 134 -4.03 -12.60 11.21
C ILE A 134 -5.47 -12.21 11.58
N ALA A 135 -6.36 -13.20 11.57
CA ALA A 135 -7.77 -13.01 11.91
C ALA A 135 -7.95 -12.84 13.43
N ASP A 136 -9.01 -12.14 13.81
CA ASP A 136 -9.50 -12.13 15.18
C ASP A 136 -10.02 -13.52 15.55
N GLU A 137 -9.58 -14.07 16.67
CA GLU A 137 -10.02 -15.40 17.15
C GLU A 137 -11.55 -15.45 17.37
N ASN A 138 -12.17 -14.33 17.76
CA ASN A 138 -13.61 -14.22 17.94
C ASN A 138 -14.38 -14.39 16.62
N ALA A 139 -13.71 -14.18 15.47
CA ALA A 139 -14.32 -14.36 14.15
C ALA A 139 -14.46 -15.81 13.72
N LEU A 140 -13.75 -16.75 14.34
CA LEU A 140 -13.70 -18.15 13.93
C LEU A 140 -15.00 -18.90 14.15
N GLY A 141 -15.90 -18.43 15.02
CA GLY A 141 -17.21 -19.03 15.29
C GLY A 141 -18.39 -18.40 14.55
N MET A 142 -18.19 -17.33 13.82
CA MET A 142 -19.27 -16.58 13.17
C MET A 142 -19.81 -17.29 11.92
N THR A 143 -21.13 -17.24 11.72
CA THR A 143 -21.79 -17.64 10.47
C THR A 143 -21.46 -16.67 9.33
N ALA A 144 -21.84 -17.02 8.10
CA ALA A 144 -21.65 -16.14 6.94
C ALA A 144 -22.45 -14.85 7.08
N GLU A 145 -23.67 -14.94 7.61
CA GLU A 145 -24.57 -13.81 7.84
C GLU A 145 -24.03 -12.86 8.91
N GLU A 146 -23.53 -13.39 10.02
CA GLU A 146 -22.90 -12.61 11.10
C GLU A 146 -21.65 -11.88 10.60
N ARG A 147 -20.80 -12.53 9.80
CA ARG A 147 -19.65 -11.89 9.18
C ARG A 147 -20.03 -10.78 8.22
N ALA A 148 -21.09 -11.00 7.41
CA ALA A 148 -21.59 -9.98 6.49
C ALA A 148 -22.17 -8.76 7.23
N ALA A 149 -22.92 -8.99 8.31
CA ALA A 149 -23.46 -7.93 9.16
C ALA A 149 -22.35 -7.14 9.86
N ALA A 150 -21.35 -7.83 10.44
CA ALA A 150 -20.19 -7.20 11.07
C ALA A 150 -19.39 -6.36 10.07
N ARG A 151 -19.20 -6.86 8.85
CA ARG A 151 -18.52 -6.13 7.78
C ARG A 151 -19.29 -4.87 7.37
N LYS A 152 -20.61 -5.00 7.19
CA LYS A 152 -21.43 -3.85 6.83
C LYS A 152 -21.35 -2.76 7.89
N LYS A 153 -21.58 -3.11 9.17
CA LYS A 153 -21.47 -2.16 10.29
C LYS A 153 -20.12 -1.48 10.32
N TYR A 154 -19.03 -2.24 10.20
CA TYR A 154 -17.66 -1.71 10.20
C TYR A 154 -17.43 -0.76 9.02
N MET A 155 -17.90 -1.10 7.82
CA MET A 155 -17.78 -0.23 6.65
C MET A 155 -18.57 1.07 6.79
N ASP A 156 -19.78 0.99 7.38
CA ASP A 156 -20.59 2.18 7.66
C ASP A 156 -19.86 3.12 8.65
N GLU A 157 -19.22 2.57 9.68
CA GLU A 157 -18.40 3.32 10.66
C GLU A 157 -17.15 3.95 9.99
N VAL A 158 -16.42 3.17 9.18
CA VAL A 158 -15.23 3.65 8.45
C VAL A 158 -15.60 4.74 7.45
N ASN A 159 -16.68 4.56 6.69
CA ASN A 159 -17.14 5.57 5.74
C ASN A 159 -17.54 6.86 6.45
N ALA A 160 -18.25 6.78 7.57
CA ALA A 160 -18.61 7.95 8.36
C ALA A 160 -17.38 8.69 8.92
N GLU A 161 -16.34 7.96 9.35
CA GLU A 161 -15.04 8.53 9.77
C GLU A 161 -14.35 9.26 8.61
N TYR A 162 -14.32 8.63 7.41
CA TYR A 162 -13.76 9.24 6.21
C TYR A 162 -14.53 10.48 5.76
N ASP A 163 -15.86 10.45 5.77
CA ASP A 163 -16.68 11.58 5.37
C ASP A 163 -16.49 12.79 6.33
N ALA A 164 -16.41 12.52 7.63
CA ALA A 164 -16.16 13.55 8.63
C ALA A 164 -14.76 14.18 8.45
N TRP A 165 -13.75 13.34 8.25
CA TRP A 165 -12.39 13.79 8.01
C TRP A 165 -12.25 14.56 6.69
N GLU A 166 -12.86 14.07 5.60
CA GLU A 166 -12.80 14.74 4.30
C GLU A 166 -13.48 16.11 4.33
N LYS A 167 -14.61 16.21 5.05
CA LYS A 167 -15.26 17.50 5.31
C LYS A 167 -14.31 18.47 6.01
N LYS A 168 -13.64 18.01 7.06
CA LYS A 168 -12.67 18.82 7.81
C LYS A 168 -11.48 19.23 6.93
N PHE A 169 -10.96 18.32 6.11
CA PHE A 169 -9.90 18.62 5.15
C PHE A 169 -10.29 19.74 4.18
N LYS A 170 -11.52 19.68 3.64
CA LYS A 170 -12.08 20.72 2.76
C LYS A 170 -12.17 22.06 3.47
N GLU A 171 -12.67 22.07 4.72
CA GLU A 171 -12.77 23.30 5.53
C GLU A 171 -11.40 23.95 5.77
N ASP A 172 -10.37 23.16 6.07
CA ASP A 172 -9.04 23.65 6.42
C ASP A 172 -8.18 24.02 5.21
N THR A 173 -8.36 23.33 4.07
CA THR A 173 -7.52 23.54 2.88
C THR A 173 -8.20 24.29 1.76
N GLY A 174 -9.53 24.37 1.75
CA GLY A 174 -10.33 24.93 0.66
C GLY A 174 -10.40 24.06 -0.60
N ILE A 175 -9.92 22.81 -0.54
CA ILE A 175 -9.89 21.86 -1.67
C ILE A 175 -11.19 21.06 -1.66
N GLU A 176 -12.06 21.26 -2.64
CA GLU A 176 -13.39 20.65 -2.69
C GLU A 176 -13.37 19.14 -2.99
N GLU A 177 -12.48 18.69 -3.86
CA GLU A 177 -12.35 17.29 -4.27
C GLU A 177 -10.92 16.78 -3.98
N PRO A 178 -10.58 16.48 -2.69
CA PRO A 178 -9.22 16.14 -2.31
C PRO A 178 -8.66 14.88 -2.98
N ARG A 179 -9.53 13.94 -3.32
CA ARG A 179 -9.14 12.66 -3.97
C ARG A 179 -8.73 12.86 -5.42
N ASP A 180 -9.32 13.82 -6.10
CA ASP A 180 -9.13 14.10 -7.52
C ASP A 180 -8.19 15.28 -7.78
N ASP A 181 -7.82 16.02 -6.74
CA ASP A 181 -6.92 17.16 -6.85
C ASP A 181 -5.45 16.73 -6.97
N PRO A 182 -4.76 17.03 -8.09
CA PRO A 182 -3.40 16.60 -8.32
C PRO A 182 -2.37 17.25 -7.36
N SER A 183 -2.73 18.32 -6.64
CA SER A 183 -1.89 18.92 -5.60
C SER A 183 -1.92 18.12 -4.30
N VAL A 184 -2.97 17.32 -4.08
CA VAL A 184 -3.15 16.45 -2.91
C VAL A 184 -2.48 15.12 -3.17
N THR A 185 -1.20 15.03 -2.82
CA THR A 185 -0.50 13.74 -2.89
C THR A 185 -1.03 12.79 -1.79
N TRP A 186 -0.94 11.47 -2.03
CA TRP A 186 -1.24 10.45 -1.02
C TRP A 186 -0.58 10.74 0.33
N LYS A 187 0.64 11.27 0.34
CA LYS A 187 1.37 11.61 1.56
C LYS A 187 0.67 12.73 2.34
N ILE A 188 0.22 13.79 1.66
CA ILE A 188 -0.52 14.89 2.27
C ILE A 188 -1.83 14.39 2.83
N TYR A 189 -2.58 13.65 2.02
CA TYR A 189 -3.85 13.05 2.37
C TYR A 189 -3.75 12.18 3.63
N ASN A 190 -2.80 11.24 3.65
CA ASN A 190 -2.62 10.32 4.77
C ASN A 190 -2.06 11.01 6.03
N SER A 191 -1.17 11.98 5.89
CA SER A 191 -0.65 12.74 7.04
C SER A 191 -1.75 13.52 7.74
N TYR A 192 -2.64 14.13 6.97
CA TYR A 192 -3.78 14.88 7.52
C TYR A 192 -4.78 13.93 8.21
N TYR A 193 -5.09 12.81 7.59
CA TYR A 193 -5.96 11.77 8.16
C TYR A 193 -5.42 11.21 9.48
N GLU A 194 -4.12 10.94 9.56
CA GLU A 194 -3.48 10.48 10.79
C GLU A 194 -3.52 11.54 11.89
N ALA A 195 -3.30 12.82 11.56
CA ALA A 195 -3.41 13.94 12.50
C ALA A 195 -4.85 14.09 13.02
N TYR A 196 -5.86 13.98 12.13
CA TYR A 196 -7.27 13.98 12.50
C TYR A 196 -7.61 12.84 13.49
N ARG A 197 -7.17 11.62 13.18
CA ARG A 197 -7.42 10.45 14.06
C ARG A 197 -6.76 10.57 15.43
N LYS A 198 -5.62 11.24 15.52
CA LYS A 198 -4.93 11.51 16.80
C LYS A 198 -5.53 12.67 17.58
N GLY A 199 -6.48 13.39 17.01
CA GLY A 199 -7.05 14.62 17.60
C GLY A 199 -6.08 15.79 17.62
N GLU A 200 -5.04 15.77 16.76
CA GLU A 200 -4.08 16.87 16.61
C GLU A 200 -4.68 18.03 15.79
N ILE A 201 -5.71 17.73 14.99
CA ILE A 201 -6.57 18.68 14.29
C ILE A 201 -8.04 18.36 14.66
N ALA A 202 -8.78 19.40 15.05
CA ALA A 202 -10.16 19.27 15.52
C ALA A 202 -11.17 19.72 14.45
#